data_28d9c3c02301558124889688e0194973
#
_entry.id   28d9c3c02301558124889688e0194973
#
_cell.length_a   1.000
_cell.length_b   1.000
_cell.length_c   1.000
_cell.angle_alpha   90.00
_cell.angle_beta   90.00
_cell.angle_gamma   90.00
#
_symmetry.space_group_name_H-M   'P 1'
#
loop_
_entity.id
_entity.type
_entity.pdbx_description
1 polymer ?
#
loop_
_entity_poly.entity_id
_entity_poly.type
_entity_poly.pdbx_seq_one_letter_code
_entity_poly.pdbx_strand_id
1 'polypeptide(L)'
;MTVPHEDFLSKINAIRYAFLELGIDNGIIVARTDSLGASLTQKVPVSKEIGDLASQYNDFLETKEVNDLSELKENDITIHQKGKLVKPVRLDNGLYSFKENTGFDRVVLDCVTSLNHGADLLWIETEKPNVAQIAGMVDAVREHIPNAKLVYNNSPSFNWTLSFREQVYGEWVAAGKDVSEYPNPESDPKGLMDVKFDDSELAVTADALVQQFQKDASAHAGIFHHLITLPTYHETALGTDILSEGYFGDLGMLAYVRDIQRREIRRDMSSVKHQDLAGSNIGDDHKEYFSGDNALLAGGKDNTMNQF
;
A
#
# COMPACT_ATOMS: atom_id res chain seq x y z
N MET A 1 4.12 -12.65 6.80
CA MET A 1 3.64 -14.00 6.40
C MET A 1 2.87 -13.88 5.10
N THR A 2 3.17 -14.73 4.12
CA THR A 2 2.47 -14.75 2.83
C THR A 2 1.41 -15.84 2.76
N VAL A 3 0.41 -15.63 1.91
CA VAL A 3 -0.52 -16.68 1.47
C VAL A 3 0.29 -17.70 0.65
N PRO A 4 -0.04 -19.00 0.71
CA PRO A 4 0.62 -19.98 -0.14
C PRO A 4 0.51 -19.58 -1.62
N HIS A 5 1.61 -19.73 -2.34
CA HIS A 5 1.73 -19.29 -3.73
C HIS A 5 0.64 -19.86 -4.65
N GLU A 6 0.43 -21.18 -4.58
CA GLU A 6 -0.61 -21.87 -5.37
C GLU A 6 -2.03 -21.39 -5.04
N ASP A 7 -2.31 -21.17 -3.75
CA ASP A 7 -3.62 -20.66 -3.31
C ASP A 7 -3.86 -19.24 -3.84
N PHE A 8 -2.81 -18.43 -3.96
CA PHE A 8 -2.90 -17.09 -4.53
C PHE A 8 -3.17 -17.13 -6.03
N LEU A 9 -2.43 -17.92 -6.78
CA LEU A 9 -2.63 -18.07 -8.23
C LEU A 9 -4.02 -18.63 -8.58
N SER A 10 -4.52 -19.58 -7.78
CA SER A 10 -5.88 -20.12 -7.97
C SER A 10 -6.97 -19.07 -7.80
N LYS A 11 -6.76 -18.08 -6.91
CA LYS A 11 -7.69 -16.94 -6.75
C LYS A 11 -7.69 -16.02 -7.96
N ILE A 12 -6.51 -15.71 -8.54
CA ILE A 12 -6.41 -14.93 -9.78
C ILE A 12 -7.20 -15.62 -10.89
N ASN A 13 -6.99 -16.93 -11.08
CA ASN A 13 -7.71 -17.71 -12.07
C ASN A 13 -9.22 -17.68 -11.83
N ALA A 14 -9.68 -17.85 -10.58
CA ALA A 14 -11.10 -17.81 -10.23
C ALA A 14 -11.76 -16.46 -10.54
N ILE A 15 -11.06 -15.34 -10.24
CA ILE A 15 -11.55 -13.98 -10.57
C ILE A 15 -11.65 -13.82 -12.09
N ARG A 16 -10.63 -14.24 -12.85
CA ARG A 16 -10.65 -14.16 -14.31
C ARG A 16 -11.79 -14.98 -14.90
N TYR A 17 -12.04 -16.15 -14.34
CA TYR A 17 -13.15 -16.99 -14.75
C TYR A 17 -14.50 -16.33 -14.48
N ALA A 18 -14.66 -15.72 -13.30
CA ALA A 18 -15.87 -14.97 -12.96
C ALA A 18 -16.13 -13.78 -13.91
N PHE A 19 -15.07 -13.06 -14.32
CA PHE A 19 -15.21 -12.00 -15.32
C PHE A 19 -15.73 -12.56 -16.66
N LEU A 20 -15.21 -13.69 -17.10
CA LEU A 20 -15.68 -14.35 -18.34
C LEU A 20 -17.14 -14.78 -18.23
N GLU A 21 -17.54 -15.40 -17.13
CA GLU A 21 -18.93 -15.85 -16.91
C GLU A 21 -19.93 -14.68 -16.87
N LEU A 22 -19.51 -13.54 -16.30
CA LEU A 22 -20.36 -12.36 -16.15
C LEU A 22 -20.30 -11.41 -17.36
N GLY A 23 -19.49 -11.72 -18.39
CA GLY A 23 -19.29 -10.85 -19.55
C GLY A 23 -18.62 -9.53 -19.22
N ILE A 24 -17.72 -9.51 -18.21
CA ILE A 24 -16.98 -8.32 -17.80
C ILE A 24 -15.68 -8.25 -18.63
N ASP A 25 -15.70 -7.44 -19.67
CA ASP A 25 -14.56 -7.29 -20.58
C ASP A 25 -13.48 -6.31 -20.09
N ASN A 26 -13.83 -5.40 -19.20
CA ASN A 26 -12.96 -4.32 -18.70
C ASN A 26 -12.52 -4.49 -17.25
N GLY A 27 -12.70 -5.67 -16.68
CA GLY A 27 -12.24 -5.99 -15.32
C GLY A 27 -10.72 -6.05 -15.26
N ILE A 28 -10.11 -5.37 -14.29
CA ILE A 28 -8.66 -5.31 -14.08
C ILE A 28 -8.32 -6.05 -12.78
N ILE A 29 -7.37 -6.97 -12.85
CA ILE A 29 -6.83 -7.69 -11.70
C ILE A 29 -5.46 -7.12 -11.37
N VAL A 30 -5.33 -6.53 -10.17
CA VAL A 30 -4.05 -6.08 -9.61
C VAL A 30 -3.57 -7.12 -8.60
N ALA A 31 -2.48 -7.81 -8.92
CA ALA A 31 -1.88 -8.81 -8.04
C ALA A 31 -0.86 -8.17 -7.10
N ARG A 32 -1.11 -8.25 -5.79
CA ARG A 32 -0.21 -7.72 -4.77
C ARG A 32 0.70 -8.82 -4.23
N THR A 33 1.98 -8.51 -4.07
CA THR A 33 2.94 -9.32 -3.33
C THR A 33 3.57 -8.56 -2.17
N ASP A 34 3.65 -9.23 -1.02
CA ASP A 34 4.33 -8.76 0.21
C ASP A 34 5.58 -9.62 0.49
N SER A 35 6.05 -10.37 -0.49
CA SER A 35 7.13 -11.35 -0.31
C SER A 35 8.48 -10.73 0.03
N LEU A 36 8.68 -9.41 -0.25
CA LEU A 36 9.94 -8.73 0.03
C LEU A 36 10.32 -8.82 1.52
N GLY A 37 9.39 -8.47 2.41
CA GLY A 37 9.60 -8.49 3.86
C GLY A 37 9.07 -9.75 4.57
N ALA A 38 8.44 -10.67 3.86
CA ALA A 38 7.85 -11.84 4.49
C ALA A 38 8.88 -12.94 4.77
N SER A 39 8.98 -13.39 6.01
CA SER A 39 9.87 -14.48 6.44
C SER A 39 9.17 -15.83 6.57
N LEU A 40 7.82 -15.87 6.51
CA LEU A 40 7.03 -17.06 6.82
C LEU A 40 5.93 -17.31 5.78
N THR A 41 5.58 -18.60 5.60
CA THR A 41 4.40 -19.03 4.82
C THR A 41 3.57 -20.05 5.60
N GLN A 42 2.28 -20.15 5.25
CA GLN A 42 1.34 -21.08 5.91
C GLN A 42 1.50 -22.53 5.48
N LYS A 43 1.89 -22.75 4.22
CA LYS A 43 1.99 -24.09 3.63
C LYS A 43 3.27 -24.22 2.81
N VAL A 44 3.74 -25.43 2.70
CA VAL A 44 4.74 -25.82 1.69
C VAL A 44 4.00 -25.97 0.36
N PRO A 45 4.39 -25.26 -0.70
CA PRO A 45 3.89 -25.52 -2.03
C PRO A 45 4.25 -26.93 -2.45
N VAL A 46 3.24 -27.75 -2.73
CA VAL A 46 3.41 -29.13 -3.13
C VAL A 46 2.88 -29.28 -4.54
N SER A 47 3.77 -29.22 -5.53
CA SER A 47 3.46 -29.61 -6.88
C SER A 47 3.66 -31.10 -7.10
N LYS A 48 2.74 -31.74 -7.82
CA LYS A 48 2.88 -33.13 -8.28
C LYS A 48 3.67 -33.23 -9.58
N GLU A 49 3.84 -32.11 -10.27
CA GLU A 49 4.50 -32.06 -11.57
C GLU A 49 5.91 -31.49 -11.46
N ILE A 50 6.89 -32.23 -11.97
CA ILE A 50 8.28 -31.78 -12.03
C ILE A 50 8.37 -30.63 -13.05
N GLY A 51 8.85 -29.48 -12.61
CA GLY A 51 9.00 -28.27 -13.44
C GLY A 51 7.86 -27.26 -13.31
N ASP A 52 6.86 -27.50 -12.45
CA ASP A 52 5.86 -26.52 -12.11
C ASP A 52 6.50 -25.32 -11.36
N LEU A 53 5.96 -24.14 -11.62
CA LEU A 53 6.40 -22.89 -10.96
C LEU A 53 6.28 -22.96 -9.43
N ALA A 54 5.27 -23.69 -8.90
CA ALA A 54 5.12 -23.91 -7.47
C ALA A 54 6.32 -24.67 -6.86
N SER A 55 6.95 -25.57 -7.61
CA SER A 55 8.15 -26.30 -7.13
C SER A 55 9.36 -25.37 -6.99
N GLN A 56 9.44 -24.30 -7.78
CA GLN A 56 10.51 -23.30 -7.65
C GLN A 56 10.39 -22.52 -6.34
N TYR A 57 9.18 -22.31 -5.85
CA TYR A 57 8.95 -21.63 -4.57
C TYR A 57 9.50 -22.42 -3.39
N ASN A 58 9.57 -23.74 -3.50
CA ASN A 58 10.17 -24.62 -2.49
C ASN A 58 11.67 -24.35 -2.29
N ASP A 59 12.38 -23.85 -3.31
CA ASP A 59 13.80 -23.53 -3.19
C ASP A 59 14.09 -22.40 -2.19
N PHE A 60 13.10 -21.58 -1.91
CA PHE A 60 13.19 -20.48 -0.94
C PHE A 60 12.92 -20.91 0.51
N LEU A 61 12.41 -22.13 0.73
CA LEU A 61 12.14 -22.61 2.10
C LEU A 61 13.41 -22.99 2.81
N GLU A 62 13.49 -22.69 4.10
CA GLU A 62 14.48 -23.30 4.98
C GLU A 62 14.20 -24.79 5.13
N THR A 63 15.25 -25.60 5.03
CA THR A 63 15.11 -27.05 5.04
C THR A 63 16.25 -27.72 5.81
N LYS A 64 15.98 -28.95 6.26
CA LYS A 64 16.97 -29.88 6.82
C LYS A 64 17.10 -31.08 5.89
N GLU A 65 18.32 -31.54 5.63
CA GLU A 65 18.55 -32.78 4.87
C GLU A 65 17.95 -33.97 5.61
N VAL A 66 17.35 -34.89 4.87
CA VAL A 66 16.85 -36.16 5.38
C VAL A 66 17.89 -37.21 4.99
N ASN A 67 18.72 -37.61 5.95
CA ASN A 67 19.76 -38.60 5.72
C ASN A 67 19.25 -40.04 5.93
N ASP A 68 18.24 -40.20 6.79
CA ASP A 68 17.58 -41.47 7.06
C ASP A 68 16.05 -41.26 7.10
N LEU A 69 15.32 -42.04 6.30
CA LEU A 69 13.86 -42.00 6.25
C LEU A 69 13.21 -42.36 7.60
N SER A 70 13.92 -43.09 8.47
CA SER A 70 13.45 -43.45 9.82
C SER A 70 13.33 -42.23 10.77
N GLU A 71 13.96 -41.10 10.42
CA GLU A 71 13.85 -39.83 11.16
C GLU A 71 12.53 -39.07 10.89
N LEU A 72 11.79 -39.50 9.87
CA LEU A 72 10.54 -38.84 9.48
C LEU A 72 9.39 -39.33 10.37
N LYS A 73 8.58 -38.35 10.80
CA LYS A 73 7.30 -38.58 11.49
C LYS A 73 6.17 -38.69 10.49
N GLU A 74 5.06 -39.34 10.89
CA GLU A 74 3.89 -39.58 10.05
C GLU A 74 3.34 -38.34 9.33
N ASN A 75 3.48 -37.15 9.91
CA ASN A 75 2.96 -35.89 9.37
C ASN A 75 4.05 -34.96 8.80
N ASP A 76 5.26 -35.48 8.62
CA ASP A 76 6.35 -34.69 8.04
C ASP A 76 6.17 -34.56 6.53
N ILE A 77 6.34 -33.35 6.03
CA ILE A 77 6.36 -33.07 4.60
C ILE A 77 7.81 -33.11 4.14
N THR A 78 8.06 -33.82 3.05
CA THR A 78 9.37 -33.81 2.38
C THR A 78 9.24 -33.28 0.97
N ILE A 79 10.27 -32.57 0.52
CA ILE A 79 10.37 -32.01 -0.83
C ILE A 79 11.76 -32.29 -1.40
N HIS A 80 11.91 -32.18 -2.72
CA HIS A 80 13.21 -32.21 -3.35
C HIS A 80 13.73 -30.78 -3.57
N GLN A 81 14.93 -30.50 -3.08
CA GLN A 81 15.68 -29.29 -3.35
C GLN A 81 17.02 -29.65 -3.97
N LYS A 82 17.32 -29.16 -5.16
CA LYS A 82 18.61 -29.42 -5.86
C LYS A 82 18.97 -30.92 -5.88
N GLY A 83 17.98 -31.77 -6.11
CA GLY A 83 18.14 -33.22 -6.21
C GLY A 83 18.27 -33.98 -4.89
N LYS A 84 18.20 -33.30 -3.74
CA LYS A 84 18.23 -33.91 -2.42
C LYS A 84 16.84 -33.94 -1.78
N LEU A 85 16.53 -35.02 -1.06
CA LEU A 85 15.33 -35.07 -0.25
C LEU A 85 15.55 -34.26 1.03
N VAL A 86 14.70 -33.29 1.27
CA VAL A 86 14.79 -32.38 2.41
C VAL A 86 13.44 -32.22 3.10
N LYS A 87 13.47 -31.83 4.36
CA LYS A 87 12.29 -31.51 5.16
C LYS A 87 12.26 -30.02 5.44
N PRO A 88 11.19 -29.30 5.04
CA PRO A 88 11.01 -27.90 5.38
C PRO A 88 10.96 -27.67 6.89
N VAL A 89 11.57 -26.60 7.34
CA VAL A 89 11.57 -26.20 8.75
C VAL A 89 10.19 -25.68 9.12
N ARG A 90 9.50 -26.43 9.97
CA ARG A 90 8.21 -26.05 10.53
C ARG A 90 8.41 -25.53 11.95
N LEU A 91 7.85 -24.35 12.21
CA LEU A 91 7.89 -23.70 13.52
C LEU A 91 6.77 -24.25 14.44
N ASP A 92 6.88 -23.98 15.75
CA ASP A 92 5.90 -24.41 16.75
C ASP A 92 4.48 -23.86 16.49
N ASN A 93 4.38 -22.69 15.85
CA ASN A 93 3.10 -22.10 15.44
C ASN A 93 2.52 -22.72 14.15
N GLY A 94 3.18 -23.75 13.59
CA GLY A 94 2.74 -24.47 12.40
C GLY A 94 3.14 -23.83 11.06
N LEU A 95 3.80 -22.67 11.07
CA LEU A 95 4.27 -21.99 9.86
C LEU A 95 5.63 -22.55 9.40
N TYR A 96 5.99 -22.22 8.17
CA TYR A 96 7.27 -22.58 7.55
C TYR A 96 8.11 -21.35 7.31
N SER A 97 9.44 -21.46 7.52
CA SER A 97 10.39 -20.38 7.32
C SER A 97 10.91 -20.33 5.91
N PHE A 98 11.05 -19.11 5.38
CA PHE A 98 11.85 -18.84 4.19
C PHE A 98 13.33 -18.62 4.58
N LYS A 99 14.22 -18.93 3.66
CA LYS A 99 15.64 -18.57 3.76
C LYS A 99 15.79 -17.06 3.80
N GLU A 100 16.74 -16.59 4.58
CA GLU A 100 17.10 -15.18 4.61
C GLU A 100 17.52 -14.69 3.22
N ASN A 101 17.29 -13.39 2.96
CA ASN A 101 17.67 -12.71 1.72
C ASN A 101 17.03 -13.26 0.42
N THR A 102 15.92 -14.02 0.53
CA THR A 102 15.19 -14.53 -0.64
C THR A 102 13.98 -13.69 -1.05
N GLY A 103 13.71 -12.60 -0.33
CA GLY A 103 12.52 -11.77 -0.55
C GLY A 103 12.44 -11.20 -1.96
N PHE A 104 13.57 -10.71 -2.49
CA PHE A 104 13.65 -10.16 -3.83
C PHE A 104 13.28 -11.21 -4.91
N ASP A 105 13.91 -12.38 -4.87
CA ASP A 105 13.66 -13.45 -5.86
C ASP A 105 12.22 -13.97 -5.78
N ARG A 106 11.64 -14.02 -4.56
CA ARG A 106 10.25 -14.38 -4.36
C ARG A 106 9.29 -13.34 -4.94
N VAL A 107 9.60 -12.05 -4.80
CA VAL A 107 8.81 -10.98 -5.44
C VAL A 107 8.81 -11.14 -6.95
N VAL A 108 9.98 -11.40 -7.56
CA VAL A 108 10.07 -11.60 -9.01
C VAL A 108 9.24 -12.81 -9.45
N LEU A 109 9.36 -13.93 -8.73
CA LEU A 109 8.57 -15.13 -9.02
C LEU A 109 7.07 -14.90 -8.88
N ASP A 110 6.61 -14.24 -7.81
CA ASP A 110 5.20 -13.88 -7.59
C ASP A 110 4.67 -13.02 -8.73
N CYS A 111 5.44 -12.02 -9.14
CA CYS A 111 5.05 -11.10 -10.21
C CYS A 111 4.90 -11.82 -11.54
N VAL A 112 5.92 -12.58 -11.95
CA VAL A 112 5.92 -13.31 -13.22
C VAL A 112 4.79 -14.34 -13.28
N THR A 113 4.61 -15.12 -12.21
CA THR A 113 3.56 -16.13 -12.15
C THR A 113 2.17 -15.52 -12.10
N SER A 114 1.99 -14.41 -11.38
CA SER A 114 0.70 -13.70 -11.32
C SER A 114 0.25 -13.20 -12.70
N LEU A 115 1.16 -12.58 -13.46
CA LEU A 115 0.87 -12.13 -14.82
C LEU A 115 0.56 -13.31 -15.76
N ASN A 116 1.30 -14.41 -15.66
CA ASN A 116 1.06 -15.62 -16.45
C ASN A 116 -0.30 -16.27 -16.11
N HIS A 117 -0.85 -16.05 -14.91
CA HIS A 117 -2.15 -16.55 -14.48
C HIS A 117 -3.29 -15.54 -14.66
N GLY A 118 -3.04 -14.42 -15.35
CA GLY A 118 -4.09 -13.51 -15.77
C GLY A 118 -4.27 -12.26 -14.91
N ALA A 119 -3.31 -11.90 -14.07
CA ALA A 119 -3.24 -10.56 -13.53
C ALA A 119 -2.89 -9.56 -14.65
N ASP A 120 -3.44 -8.35 -14.57
CA ASP A 120 -3.19 -7.27 -15.54
C ASP A 120 -2.09 -6.32 -15.06
N LEU A 121 -2.04 -6.09 -13.77
CA LEU A 121 -1.12 -5.18 -13.10
C LEU A 121 -0.52 -5.85 -11.86
N LEU A 122 0.63 -5.37 -11.45
CA LEU A 122 1.33 -5.82 -10.26
C LEU A 122 1.37 -4.71 -9.21
N TRP A 123 1.32 -5.11 -7.94
CA TRP A 123 1.56 -4.24 -6.80
C TRP A 123 2.61 -4.90 -5.91
N ILE A 124 3.81 -4.33 -5.92
CA ILE A 124 4.89 -4.77 -5.04
C ILE A 124 4.87 -3.90 -3.78
N GLU A 125 4.67 -4.53 -2.63
CA GLU A 125 4.76 -3.84 -1.34
C GLU A 125 6.21 -3.72 -0.91
N THR A 126 6.61 -2.54 -0.46
CA THR A 126 7.94 -2.23 0.06
C THR A 126 7.87 -1.77 1.51
N GLU A 127 8.98 -1.80 2.23
CA GLU A 127 9.06 -1.34 3.62
C GLU A 127 9.26 0.18 3.71
N LYS A 128 9.89 0.76 2.70
CA LYS A 128 10.21 2.19 2.61
C LYS A 128 10.02 2.67 1.18
N PRO A 129 9.71 3.95 0.96
CA PRO A 129 9.63 4.54 -0.38
C PRO A 129 11.03 4.75 -0.95
N ASN A 130 11.55 3.78 -1.69
CA ASN A 130 12.88 3.82 -2.30
C ASN A 130 12.78 3.54 -3.80
N VAL A 131 12.98 4.59 -4.63
CA VAL A 131 12.86 4.51 -6.09
C VAL A 131 13.83 3.50 -6.69
N ALA A 132 15.08 3.46 -6.23
CA ALA A 132 16.09 2.55 -6.77
C ALA A 132 15.75 1.07 -6.47
N GLN A 133 15.25 0.77 -5.26
CA GLN A 133 14.80 -0.57 -4.89
C GLN A 133 13.62 -1.01 -5.76
N ILE A 134 12.64 -0.11 -5.94
CA ILE A 134 11.46 -0.39 -6.78
C ILE A 134 11.91 -0.64 -8.22
N ALA A 135 12.77 0.22 -8.78
CA ALA A 135 13.30 0.08 -10.13
C ALA A 135 14.01 -1.27 -10.33
N GLY A 136 14.88 -1.67 -9.41
CA GLY A 136 15.58 -2.94 -9.48
C GLY A 136 14.64 -4.16 -9.51
N MET A 137 13.56 -4.14 -8.70
CA MET A 137 12.54 -5.20 -8.75
C MET A 137 11.76 -5.21 -10.07
N VAL A 138 11.40 -4.04 -10.56
CA VAL A 138 10.67 -3.90 -11.84
C VAL A 138 11.51 -4.38 -13.01
N ASP A 139 12.79 -4.01 -13.03
CA ASP A 139 13.72 -4.43 -14.09
C ASP A 139 13.87 -5.94 -14.10
N ALA A 140 14.03 -6.57 -12.94
CA ALA A 140 14.10 -8.04 -12.84
C ALA A 140 12.81 -8.73 -13.32
N VAL A 141 11.62 -8.17 -13.01
CA VAL A 141 10.35 -8.70 -13.56
C VAL A 141 10.29 -8.53 -15.07
N ARG A 142 10.77 -7.41 -15.60
CA ARG A 142 10.77 -7.11 -17.05
C ARG A 142 11.75 -7.92 -17.87
N GLU A 143 12.78 -8.49 -17.26
CA GLU A 143 13.61 -9.50 -17.91
C GLU A 143 12.77 -10.71 -18.39
N HIS A 144 11.71 -11.04 -17.65
CA HIS A 144 10.80 -12.14 -17.98
C HIS A 144 9.56 -11.68 -18.76
N ILE A 145 8.99 -10.54 -18.39
CA ILE A 145 7.77 -9.97 -18.97
C ILE A 145 7.99 -8.49 -19.31
N PRO A 146 8.51 -8.17 -20.49
CA PRO A 146 8.99 -6.82 -20.85
C PRO A 146 7.96 -5.70 -20.68
N ASN A 147 6.67 -6.01 -20.80
CA ASN A 147 5.58 -5.03 -20.74
C ASN A 147 4.87 -5.03 -19.39
N ALA A 148 5.47 -5.59 -18.33
CA ALA A 148 4.88 -5.59 -16.99
C ALA A 148 4.58 -4.16 -16.54
N LYS A 149 3.34 -3.94 -16.05
CA LYS A 149 2.85 -2.66 -15.56
C LYS A 149 2.63 -2.77 -14.05
N LEU A 150 3.08 -1.74 -13.34
CA LEU A 150 3.03 -1.74 -11.89
C LEU A 150 2.18 -0.61 -11.35
N VAL A 151 1.53 -0.92 -10.24
CA VAL A 151 0.85 0.02 -9.34
C VAL A 151 1.74 0.16 -8.10
N TYR A 152 1.83 1.35 -7.55
CA TYR A 152 2.56 1.59 -6.32
C TYR A 152 1.69 2.26 -5.27
N ASN A 153 1.77 1.76 -4.05
CA ASN A 153 1.11 2.34 -2.89
C ASN A 153 2.03 3.34 -2.20
N ASN A 154 1.69 4.63 -2.32
CA ASN A 154 2.30 5.68 -1.51
C ASN A 154 1.72 5.58 -0.10
N SER A 155 2.10 4.53 0.63
CA SER A 155 1.47 4.15 1.89
C SER A 155 1.58 5.26 2.96
N PRO A 156 0.48 5.66 3.61
CA PRO A 156 0.53 6.53 4.78
C PRO A 156 1.14 5.84 6.01
N SER A 157 1.36 4.52 5.96
CA SER A 157 2.09 3.78 7.00
C SER A 157 3.60 4.00 6.95
N PHE A 158 4.13 4.49 5.83
CA PHE A 158 5.53 4.85 5.75
C PHE A 158 5.79 6.13 6.55
N ASN A 159 6.89 6.16 7.28
CA ASN A 159 7.41 7.41 7.80
C ASN A 159 8.18 8.14 6.68
N TRP A 160 7.45 8.88 5.83
CA TRP A 160 8.01 9.59 4.68
C TRP A 160 9.12 10.56 5.07
N THR A 161 8.89 11.35 6.11
CA THR A 161 9.89 12.32 6.61
C THR A 161 11.18 11.62 6.99
N LEU A 162 11.09 10.59 7.84
CA LEU A 162 12.28 9.85 8.28
C LEU A 162 12.98 9.17 7.11
N SER A 163 12.26 8.47 6.25
CA SER A 163 12.83 7.71 5.15
C SER A 163 13.66 8.59 4.21
N PHE A 164 13.17 9.78 3.88
CA PHE A 164 13.91 10.67 2.99
C PHE A 164 15.01 11.48 3.69
N ARG A 165 14.81 11.84 4.96
CA ARG A 165 15.90 12.44 5.76
C ARG A 165 17.05 11.44 5.98
N GLU A 166 16.76 10.16 6.25
CA GLU A 166 17.77 9.09 6.29
C GLU A 166 18.51 8.92 4.95
N GLN A 167 17.77 8.95 3.84
CA GLN A 167 18.37 8.86 2.51
C GLN A 167 19.35 10.00 2.26
N VAL A 168 18.92 11.25 2.44
CA VAL A 168 19.77 12.44 2.25
C VAL A 168 20.98 12.42 3.19
N TYR A 169 20.77 12.05 4.46
CA TYR A 169 21.86 11.91 5.41
C TYR A 169 22.91 10.90 4.91
N GLY A 170 22.48 9.72 4.48
CA GLY A 170 23.38 8.69 3.96
C GLY A 170 24.12 9.12 2.69
N GLU A 171 23.44 9.79 1.76
CA GLU A 171 24.04 10.34 0.54
C GLU A 171 25.10 11.40 0.86
N TRP A 172 24.84 12.26 1.84
CA TRP A 172 25.79 13.28 2.28
C TRP A 172 27.02 12.68 2.97
N VAL A 173 26.81 11.67 3.84
CA VAL A 173 27.93 10.93 4.45
C VAL A 173 28.80 10.28 3.37
N ALA A 174 28.19 9.63 2.38
CA ALA A 174 28.88 9.00 1.28
C ALA A 174 29.66 10.02 0.41
N ALA A 175 29.13 11.23 0.27
CA ALA A 175 29.78 12.36 -0.42
C ALA A 175 30.84 13.10 0.41
N GLY A 176 31.04 12.71 1.69
CA GLY A 176 31.99 13.36 2.61
C GLY A 176 31.53 14.74 3.12
N LYS A 177 30.22 15.04 3.04
CA LYS A 177 29.66 16.27 3.60
C LYS A 177 29.60 16.14 5.13
N ASP A 178 29.85 17.23 5.84
CA ASP A 178 29.69 17.28 7.28
C ASP A 178 28.21 17.21 7.67
N VAL A 179 27.89 16.20 8.46
CA VAL A 179 26.55 15.95 8.99
C VAL A 179 26.49 15.97 10.51
N SER A 180 27.54 16.48 11.15
CA SER A 180 27.72 16.46 12.62
C SER A 180 26.65 17.24 13.39
N GLU A 181 25.96 18.17 12.75
CA GLU A 181 24.83 18.91 13.33
C GLU A 181 23.53 18.11 13.40
N TYR A 182 23.44 16.99 12.67
CA TYR A 182 22.26 16.15 12.59
C TYR A 182 22.41 14.88 13.44
N PRO A 183 21.32 14.40 14.08
CA PRO A 183 21.33 13.10 14.74
C PRO A 183 21.65 11.98 13.75
N ASN A 184 22.46 11.01 14.19
CA ASN A 184 22.70 9.82 13.38
C ASN A 184 21.43 8.95 13.38
N PRO A 185 20.82 8.66 12.20
CA PRO A 185 19.57 7.92 12.10
C PRO A 185 19.64 6.48 12.63
N GLU A 186 20.81 5.85 12.64
CA GLU A 186 20.98 4.51 13.20
C GLU A 186 20.83 4.48 14.72
N SER A 187 21.30 5.52 15.41
CA SER A 187 21.26 5.61 16.87
C SER A 187 20.09 6.44 17.41
N ASP A 188 19.66 7.45 16.68
CA ASP A 188 18.56 8.36 17.06
C ASP A 188 17.68 8.74 15.85
N PRO A 189 16.89 7.78 15.33
CA PRO A 189 16.02 8.06 14.18
C PRO A 189 14.96 9.12 14.50
N LYS A 190 14.49 9.20 15.75
CA LYS A 190 13.48 10.20 16.16
C LYS A 190 14.06 11.61 16.20
N GLY A 191 15.34 11.75 16.50
CA GLY A 191 16.01 13.05 16.52
C GLY A 191 16.00 13.74 15.16
N LEU A 192 16.10 12.98 14.06
CA LEU A 192 15.98 13.54 12.71
C LEU A 192 14.60 14.11 12.38
N MET A 193 13.56 13.74 13.12
CA MET A 193 12.19 14.23 12.94
C MET A 193 11.87 15.39 13.89
N ASP A 194 12.81 15.86 14.72
CA ASP A 194 12.59 17.00 15.61
C ASP A 194 12.27 18.26 14.77
N VAL A 195 11.21 18.96 15.16
CA VAL A 195 10.70 20.20 14.51
C VAL A 195 11.80 21.25 14.31
N LYS A 196 12.81 21.29 15.18
CA LYS A 196 13.95 22.21 15.05
C LYS A 196 14.75 22.03 13.75
N PHE A 197 14.62 20.86 13.09
CA PHE A 197 15.29 20.58 11.83
C PHE A 197 14.40 20.79 10.60
N ASP A 198 13.12 21.16 10.74
CA ASP A 198 12.20 21.26 9.61
C ASP A 198 12.63 22.28 8.55
N ASP A 199 13.33 23.34 8.96
CA ASP A 199 13.88 24.35 8.06
C ASP A 199 15.38 24.12 7.72
N SER A 200 15.94 22.99 8.12
CA SER A 200 17.35 22.67 7.85
C SER A 200 17.57 22.31 6.37
N GLU A 201 18.82 22.47 5.90
CA GLU A 201 19.18 22.09 4.52
C GLU A 201 18.86 20.61 4.23
N LEU A 202 19.07 19.72 5.22
CA LEU A 202 18.74 18.31 5.13
C LEU A 202 17.24 18.10 4.92
N ALA A 203 16.40 18.74 5.72
CA ALA A 203 14.95 18.61 5.61
C ALA A 203 14.43 19.17 4.28
N VAL A 204 14.86 20.35 3.89
CA VAL A 204 14.48 20.96 2.60
C VAL A 204 14.87 20.07 1.41
N THR A 205 16.05 19.45 1.47
CA THR A 205 16.50 18.51 0.44
C THR A 205 15.63 17.25 0.43
N ALA A 206 15.32 16.70 1.61
CA ALA A 206 14.46 15.53 1.74
C ALA A 206 13.03 15.81 1.24
N ASP A 207 12.45 16.95 1.58
CA ASP A 207 11.10 17.37 1.13
C ASP A 207 11.04 17.52 -0.39
N ALA A 208 12.11 18.01 -1.02
CA ALA A 208 12.19 18.07 -2.48
C ALA A 208 12.16 16.67 -3.11
N LEU A 209 12.81 15.68 -2.49
CA LEU A 209 12.72 14.28 -2.94
C LEU A 209 11.32 13.70 -2.74
N VAL A 210 10.66 13.97 -1.61
CA VAL A 210 9.26 13.55 -1.38
C VAL A 210 8.35 14.15 -2.46
N GLN A 211 8.50 15.44 -2.75
CA GLN A 211 7.70 16.13 -3.78
C GLN A 211 7.90 15.52 -5.17
N GLN A 212 9.10 15.06 -5.47
CA GLN A 212 9.45 14.51 -6.78
C GLN A 212 9.20 12.99 -6.88
N PHE A 213 9.00 12.29 -5.77
CA PHE A 213 8.97 10.83 -5.67
C PHE A 213 8.10 10.15 -6.72
N GLN A 214 6.85 10.58 -6.90
CA GLN A 214 5.93 9.94 -7.86
C GLN A 214 6.43 10.08 -9.31
N LYS A 215 7.03 11.20 -9.66
CA LYS A 215 7.59 11.42 -11.00
C LYS A 215 8.82 10.55 -11.22
N ASP A 216 9.69 10.47 -10.22
CA ASP A 216 10.90 9.66 -10.28
C ASP A 216 10.56 8.17 -10.33
N ALA A 217 9.63 7.70 -9.51
CA ALA A 217 9.15 6.33 -9.53
C ALA A 217 8.49 5.98 -10.89
N SER A 218 7.73 6.89 -11.48
CA SER A 218 7.17 6.69 -12.81
C SER A 218 8.24 6.67 -13.91
N ALA A 219 9.21 7.56 -13.85
CA ALA A 219 10.24 7.70 -14.86
C ALA A 219 11.28 6.56 -14.81
N HIS A 220 11.73 6.20 -13.61
CA HIS A 220 12.84 5.26 -13.41
C HIS A 220 12.38 3.83 -13.13
N ALA A 221 11.27 3.65 -12.43
CA ALA A 221 10.70 2.34 -12.14
C ALA A 221 9.48 1.99 -13.01
N GLY A 222 9.01 2.91 -13.85
CA GLY A 222 7.88 2.68 -14.76
C GLY A 222 6.59 2.37 -14.03
N ILE A 223 6.35 3.01 -12.90
CA ILE A 223 5.07 2.90 -12.19
C ILE A 223 3.98 3.53 -13.04
N PHE A 224 2.98 2.73 -13.39
CA PHE A 224 1.87 3.13 -14.24
C PHE A 224 0.78 3.87 -13.48
N HIS A 225 0.53 3.48 -12.23
CA HIS A 225 -0.51 4.03 -11.38
C HIS A 225 -0.02 4.16 -9.95
N HIS A 226 -0.16 5.36 -9.38
CA HIS A 226 0.08 5.62 -7.96
C HIS A 226 -1.24 5.70 -7.21
N LEU A 227 -1.30 5.09 -6.06
CA LEU A 227 -2.41 5.22 -5.14
C LEU A 227 -1.88 5.60 -3.75
N ILE A 228 -2.73 6.19 -2.94
CA ILE A 228 -2.52 6.37 -1.52
C ILE A 228 -3.69 5.71 -0.79
N THR A 229 -3.39 4.82 0.13
CA THR A 229 -4.41 4.14 0.92
C THR A 229 -4.86 5.01 2.09
N LEU A 230 -6.16 5.01 2.40
CA LEU A 230 -6.75 5.67 3.57
C LEU A 230 -6.50 7.20 3.69
N PRO A 231 -6.32 8.00 2.63
CA PRO A 231 -6.02 9.43 2.78
C PRO A 231 -7.16 10.18 3.46
N THR A 232 -8.39 9.90 3.08
CA THR A 232 -9.60 10.51 3.68
C THR A 232 -9.81 10.09 5.13
N TYR A 233 -9.42 8.88 5.50
CA TYR A 233 -9.44 8.44 6.90
C TYR A 233 -8.50 9.29 7.76
N HIS A 234 -7.25 9.45 7.34
CA HIS A 234 -6.27 10.24 8.08
C HIS A 234 -6.64 11.73 8.11
N GLU A 235 -7.12 12.27 6.99
CA GLU A 235 -7.60 13.66 6.92
C GLU A 235 -8.78 13.89 7.85
N THR A 236 -9.77 12.99 7.83
CA THR A 236 -10.95 13.09 8.70
C THR A 236 -10.57 12.95 10.17
N ALA A 237 -9.69 11.99 10.51
CA ALA A 237 -9.24 11.80 11.89
C ALA A 237 -8.53 13.06 12.42
N LEU A 238 -7.56 13.58 11.68
CA LEU A 238 -6.81 14.79 12.06
C LEU A 238 -7.74 16.02 12.11
N GLY A 239 -8.60 16.20 11.09
CA GLY A 239 -9.52 17.32 11.03
C GLY A 239 -10.53 17.30 12.18
N THR A 240 -11.01 16.11 12.58
CA THR A 240 -11.90 15.94 13.73
C THR A 240 -11.19 16.24 15.03
N ASP A 241 -9.94 15.81 15.20
CA ASP A 241 -9.12 16.06 16.38
C ASP A 241 -8.90 17.56 16.59
N ILE A 242 -8.41 18.26 15.56
CA ILE A 242 -8.18 19.72 15.58
C ILE A 242 -9.49 20.49 15.87
N LEU A 243 -10.58 20.07 15.24
CA LEU A 243 -11.89 20.69 15.46
C LEU A 243 -12.35 20.48 16.90
N SER A 244 -12.21 19.25 17.43
CA SER A 244 -12.63 18.91 18.78
C SER A 244 -11.83 19.68 19.83
N GLU A 245 -10.52 19.79 19.69
CA GLU A 245 -9.66 20.57 20.57
C GLU A 245 -10.11 22.05 20.63
N GLY A 246 -10.34 22.66 19.49
CA GLY A 246 -10.79 24.05 19.42
C GLY A 246 -12.23 24.26 19.87
N TYR A 247 -13.15 23.35 19.48
CA TYR A 247 -14.59 23.49 19.73
C TYR A 247 -14.95 23.28 21.21
N PHE A 248 -14.38 22.28 21.85
CA PHE A 248 -14.57 21.99 23.27
C PHE A 248 -13.65 22.81 24.20
N GLY A 249 -12.66 23.51 23.62
CA GLY A 249 -11.81 24.45 24.30
C GLY A 249 -12.39 25.86 24.31
N ASP A 250 -11.52 26.86 24.41
CA ASP A 250 -11.90 28.28 24.58
C ASP A 250 -12.50 28.94 23.33
N LEU A 251 -12.41 28.31 22.15
CA LEU A 251 -12.86 28.91 20.88
C LEU A 251 -14.33 28.61 20.54
N GLY A 252 -14.88 27.50 21.05
CA GLY A 252 -16.25 27.08 20.76
C GLY A 252 -16.55 27.08 19.25
N MET A 253 -17.70 27.62 18.86
CA MET A 253 -18.11 27.72 17.45
C MET A 253 -17.11 28.48 16.55
N LEU A 254 -16.29 29.35 17.11
CA LEU A 254 -15.28 30.08 16.32
C LEU A 254 -14.25 29.12 15.70
N ALA A 255 -13.91 28.01 16.38
CA ALA A 255 -13.03 26.99 15.82
C ALA A 255 -13.60 26.43 14.51
N TYR A 256 -14.87 25.99 14.52
CA TYR A 256 -15.54 25.49 13.32
C TYR A 256 -15.60 26.56 12.22
N VAL A 257 -16.06 27.76 12.57
CA VAL A 257 -16.23 28.86 11.60
C VAL A 257 -14.90 29.24 10.93
N ARG A 258 -13.84 29.38 11.75
CA ARG A 258 -12.50 29.80 11.27
C ARG A 258 -11.82 28.72 10.46
N ASP A 259 -11.82 27.50 10.96
CA ASP A 259 -10.96 26.45 10.47
C ASP A 259 -11.63 25.58 9.40
N ILE A 260 -12.96 25.55 9.35
CA ILE A 260 -13.74 24.78 8.40
C ILE A 260 -14.56 25.71 7.50
N GLN A 261 -15.66 26.31 8.00
CA GLN A 261 -16.67 26.97 7.19
C GLN A 261 -16.12 28.11 6.31
N ARG A 262 -15.28 28.99 6.86
CA ARG A 262 -14.68 30.08 6.07
C ARG A 262 -13.77 29.55 4.96
N ARG A 263 -13.12 28.41 5.17
CA ARG A 263 -12.26 27.79 4.17
C ARG A 263 -13.08 27.16 3.05
N GLU A 264 -14.17 26.47 3.40
CA GLU A 264 -15.11 25.90 2.43
C GLU A 264 -15.72 26.98 1.54
N ILE A 265 -16.24 28.05 2.14
CA ILE A 265 -16.82 29.19 1.40
C ILE A 265 -15.80 29.81 0.44
N ARG A 266 -14.57 30.09 0.90
CA ARG A 266 -13.54 30.70 0.06
C ARG A 266 -13.07 29.81 -1.09
N ARG A 267 -13.26 28.52 -0.99
CA ARG A 267 -12.90 27.52 -2.00
C ARG A 267 -14.08 27.12 -2.87
N ASP A 268 -15.24 27.73 -2.67
CA ASP A 268 -16.50 27.38 -3.36
C ASP A 268 -16.79 25.87 -3.29
N MET A 269 -16.64 25.28 -2.12
CA MET A 269 -16.86 23.86 -1.92
C MET A 269 -18.35 23.53 -1.88
N SER A 270 -18.76 22.49 -2.60
CA SER A 270 -20.17 22.02 -2.62
C SER A 270 -20.69 21.58 -1.25
N SER A 271 -19.79 21.18 -0.32
CA SER A 271 -20.14 20.83 1.06
C SER A 271 -20.78 21.97 1.86
N VAL A 272 -20.56 23.23 1.48
CA VAL A 272 -21.22 24.40 2.07
C VAL A 272 -22.73 24.30 1.91
N LYS A 273 -23.19 23.81 0.74
CA LYS A 273 -24.59 23.51 0.44
C LYS A 273 -24.90 22.04 0.64
N HIS A 274 -24.58 21.52 1.82
CA HIS A 274 -24.68 20.09 2.12
C HIS A 274 -26.08 19.49 1.93
N GLN A 275 -27.14 20.28 2.09
CA GLN A 275 -28.50 19.84 1.86
C GLN A 275 -28.74 19.57 0.35
N ASP A 276 -28.30 20.48 -0.52
CA ASP A 276 -28.39 20.29 -1.97
C ASP A 276 -27.50 19.13 -2.41
N LEU A 277 -26.29 19.04 -1.85
CA LEU A 277 -25.36 17.94 -2.10
C LEU A 277 -25.95 16.57 -1.71
N ALA A 278 -26.74 16.54 -0.63
CA ALA A 278 -27.45 15.35 -0.17
C ALA A 278 -28.76 15.07 -0.94
N GLY A 279 -29.12 15.92 -1.90
CA GLY A 279 -30.32 15.74 -2.73
C GLY A 279 -31.61 16.21 -2.07
N SER A 280 -31.57 17.15 -1.11
CA SER A 280 -32.80 17.69 -0.47
C SER A 280 -33.74 18.37 -1.45
N ASN A 281 -33.18 19.08 -2.46
CA ASN A 281 -33.92 19.69 -3.55
C ASN A 281 -34.77 18.68 -4.35
N ILE A 282 -34.18 17.49 -4.65
CA ILE A 282 -34.92 16.41 -5.34
C ILE A 282 -36.08 15.91 -4.48
N GLY A 283 -35.84 15.76 -3.18
CA GLY A 283 -36.89 15.39 -2.25
C GLY A 283 -37.99 16.43 -2.11
N ASP A 284 -37.63 17.71 -2.15
CA ASP A 284 -38.55 18.81 -2.07
C ASP A 284 -39.37 18.96 -3.37
N ASP A 285 -38.78 18.84 -4.53
CA ASP A 285 -39.47 18.81 -5.84
C ASP A 285 -40.50 17.66 -5.86
N HIS A 286 -40.17 16.49 -5.34
CA HIS A 286 -41.15 15.38 -5.23
C HIS A 286 -42.33 15.76 -4.32
N LYS A 287 -42.08 16.37 -3.17
CA LYS A 287 -43.13 16.77 -2.24
C LYS A 287 -44.04 17.85 -2.88
N GLU A 288 -43.47 18.83 -3.52
CA GLU A 288 -44.23 19.87 -4.25
C GLU A 288 -45.10 19.27 -5.35
N TYR A 289 -44.54 18.31 -6.10
CA TYR A 289 -45.30 17.64 -7.18
C TYR A 289 -46.56 16.95 -6.64
N PHE A 290 -46.51 16.30 -5.48
CA PHE A 290 -47.64 15.57 -4.94
C PHE A 290 -48.54 16.41 -4.02
N SER A 291 -48.03 17.43 -3.36
CA SER A 291 -48.73 18.18 -2.31
C SER A 291 -48.95 19.67 -2.66
N GLY A 292 -48.38 20.14 -3.78
CA GLY A 292 -48.46 21.54 -4.21
C GLY A 292 -47.93 22.50 -3.12
N ASP A 293 -48.55 23.69 -3.05
CA ASP A 293 -48.15 24.77 -2.11
C ASP A 293 -48.20 24.38 -0.62
N ASN A 294 -48.79 23.22 -0.30
CA ASN A 294 -48.85 22.72 1.09
C ASN A 294 -47.66 21.81 1.47
N ALA A 295 -46.71 21.64 0.57
CA ALA A 295 -45.55 20.81 0.83
C ALA A 295 -44.65 21.42 1.93
N LEU A 296 -44.24 20.61 2.89
CA LEU A 296 -43.27 20.97 3.91
C LEU A 296 -41.87 20.69 3.35
N LEU A 297 -41.19 21.74 2.90
CA LEU A 297 -39.91 21.64 2.22
C LEU A 297 -38.76 21.72 3.22
N ALA A 298 -37.71 20.91 3.02
CA ALA A 298 -36.50 20.92 3.80
C ALA A 298 -35.64 22.16 3.52
N GLY A 299 -35.64 22.62 2.25
CA GLY A 299 -34.93 23.81 1.74
C GLY A 299 -35.80 25.08 1.63
N GLY A 300 -36.90 25.21 2.38
CA GLY A 300 -37.81 26.33 2.29
C GLY A 300 -37.17 27.71 2.54
N LYS A 301 -37.80 28.77 1.99
CA LYS A 301 -37.29 30.16 2.06
C LYS A 301 -36.98 30.65 3.46
N ASP A 302 -37.66 30.10 4.46
CA ASP A 302 -37.53 30.51 5.86
C ASP A 302 -36.50 29.64 6.64
N ASN A 303 -35.89 28.65 5.98
CA ASN A 303 -34.93 27.74 6.59
C ASN A 303 -33.49 28.04 6.11
N THR A 304 -33.08 27.47 4.99
CA THR A 304 -31.68 27.46 4.59
C THR A 304 -31.40 27.96 3.18
N MET A 305 -32.46 28.23 2.40
CA MET A 305 -32.36 28.51 0.96
C MET A 305 -31.50 29.72 0.59
N ASN A 306 -31.27 30.67 1.49
CA ASN A 306 -30.54 31.92 1.23
C ASN A 306 -29.37 32.12 2.22
N GLN A 307 -28.88 31.09 2.87
CA GLN A 307 -27.82 31.25 3.87
C GLN A 307 -26.40 31.25 3.28
N PHE A 308 -26.21 30.72 2.06
CA PHE A 308 -24.93 30.66 1.35
C PHE A 308 -25.06 31.07 -0.14
#